data_1cf8c1b5a12cee74a48989ecd1a606a2
#
_entry.id   1cf8c1b5a12cee74a48989ecd1a606a2
#
_cell.length_a   1.000
_cell.length_b   1.000
_cell.length_c   1.000
_cell.angle_alpha   90.00
_cell.angle_beta   90.00
_cell.angle_gamma   90.00
#
_symmetry.space_group_name_H-M   'P 1'
#
loop_
_entity.id
_entity.type
_entity.pdbx_description
1 polymer ?
#
loop_
_entity_poly.entity_id
_entity_poly.type
_entity_poly.pdbx_seq_one_letter_code
_entity_poly.pdbx_strand_id
1 'polypeptide(L)'
;MSYTMGIDIGTYETKGVLVDIKGIVVSEAKRKHKMLVPRPGWAEHRPEEDWWNDFCFISKTILKESGINPEDVKAVASSAIGPCMLPVNSSGNPLMNGVLYGVDNRAEKEVRELTAAIGEDLILKKCGNALTSQSVGPKILWFKRNCPKLYEKTDKILTSTSFIVHRLTDQYV
;
A
#
# COMPACT_ATOMS: atom_id res chain seq x y z
N MET A 1 -30.48 -4.63 -7.47
CA MET A 1 -29.99 -4.93 -6.08
C MET A 1 -28.77 -4.08 -5.82
N SER A 2 -28.35 -3.90 -4.55
CA SER A 2 -27.15 -3.11 -4.25
C SER A 2 -26.07 -4.00 -3.64
N TYR A 3 -24.84 -3.80 -4.10
CA TYR A 3 -23.68 -4.58 -3.67
C TYR A 3 -22.54 -3.66 -3.26
N THR A 4 -21.61 -4.20 -2.45
CA THR A 4 -20.37 -3.55 -2.07
C THR A 4 -19.22 -4.49 -2.39
N MET A 5 -18.15 -3.94 -2.97
CA MET A 5 -16.93 -4.69 -3.27
C MET A 5 -15.83 -4.30 -2.28
N GLY A 6 -15.20 -5.28 -1.67
CA GLY A 6 -14.01 -5.11 -0.82
C GLY A 6 -12.81 -5.80 -1.45
N ILE A 7 -11.66 -5.12 -1.53
CA ILE A 7 -10.41 -5.70 -2.05
C ILE A 7 -9.29 -5.44 -1.06
N ASP A 8 -8.58 -6.51 -0.68
CA ASP A 8 -7.43 -6.48 0.21
C ASP A 8 -6.17 -6.91 -0.55
N ILE A 9 -5.15 -6.05 -0.56
CA ILE A 9 -3.86 -6.29 -1.18
C ILE A 9 -2.87 -6.71 -0.09
N GLY A 10 -2.62 -8.00 0.02
CA GLY A 10 -1.67 -8.57 0.98
C GLY A 10 -0.23 -8.60 0.47
N THR A 11 0.67 -9.22 1.24
CA THR A 11 2.10 -9.34 0.88
C THR A 11 2.35 -10.32 -0.26
N TYR A 12 1.52 -11.34 -0.41
CA TYR A 12 1.70 -12.41 -1.40
C TYR A 12 0.46 -12.70 -2.24
N GLU A 13 -0.66 -12.06 -1.92
CA GLU A 13 -1.93 -12.34 -2.56
C GLU A 13 -2.87 -11.14 -2.41
N THR A 14 -3.54 -10.77 -3.50
CA THR A 14 -4.69 -9.87 -3.47
C THR A 14 -5.98 -10.68 -3.44
N LYS A 15 -6.92 -10.29 -2.58
CA LYS A 15 -8.23 -10.94 -2.41
C LYS A 15 -9.34 -9.91 -2.56
N GLY A 16 -10.48 -10.35 -3.07
CA GLY A 16 -11.65 -9.50 -3.16
C GLY A 16 -12.93 -10.29 -2.95
N VAL A 17 -13.94 -9.58 -2.46
CA VAL A 17 -15.29 -10.11 -2.25
C VAL A 17 -16.33 -9.12 -2.75
N LEU A 18 -17.45 -9.65 -3.24
CA LEU A 18 -18.67 -8.90 -3.53
C LEU A 18 -19.73 -9.33 -2.54
N VAL A 19 -20.31 -8.37 -1.85
CA VAL A 19 -21.26 -8.62 -0.75
C VAL A 19 -22.58 -7.92 -1.05
N ASP A 20 -23.70 -8.60 -0.80
CA ASP A 20 -25.02 -7.98 -0.88
C ASP A 20 -25.34 -7.12 0.37
N ILE A 21 -26.51 -6.45 0.35
CA ILE A 21 -26.96 -5.62 1.47
C ILE A 21 -27.25 -6.39 2.77
N LYS A 22 -27.29 -7.73 2.73
CA LYS A 22 -27.48 -8.59 3.90
C LYS A 22 -26.16 -9.11 4.46
N GLY A 23 -25.02 -8.72 3.86
CA GLY A 23 -23.71 -9.20 4.25
C GLY A 23 -23.33 -10.59 3.69
N ILE A 24 -24.09 -11.09 2.71
CA ILE A 24 -23.81 -12.38 2.09
C ILE A 24 -22.77 -12.20 0.98
N VAL A 25 -21.70 -12.99 1.01
CA VAL A 25 -20.69 -13.02 -0.05
C VAL A 25 -21.30 -13.68 -1.29
N VAL A 26 -21.38 -12.93 -2.39
CA VAL A 26 -21.97 -13.35 -3.66
C VAL A 26 -20.92 -13.89 -4.62
N SER A 27 -19.72 -13.32 -4.58
CA SER A 27 -18.58 -13.75 -5.39
C SER A 27 -17.30 -13.37 -4.69
N GLU A 28 -16.24 -14.14 -4.91
CA GLU A 28 -14.90 -13.86 -4.40
C GLU A 28 -13.85 -14.20 -5.45
N ALA A 29 -12.71 -13.52 -5.42
CA ALA A 29 -11.57 -13.82 -6.27
C ALA A 29 -10.26 -13.57 -5.51
N LYS A 30 -9.20 -14.23 -5.97
CA LYS A 30 -7.85 -14.04 -5.44
C LYS A 30 -6.81 -14.15 -6.54
N ARG A 31 -5.71 -13.43 -6.36
CA ARG A 31 -4.58 -13.44 -7.26
C ARG A 31 -3.27 -13.40 -6.47
N LYS A 32 -2.40 -14.37 -6.73
CA LYS A 32 -1.07 -14.42 -6.11
C LYS A 32 -0.11 -13.48 -6.83
N HIS A 33 0.74 -12.82 -6.06
CA HIS A 33 1.90 -12.08 -6.55
C HIS A 33 3.13 -12.38 -5.69
N LYS A 34 4.26 -11.77 -5.99
CA LYS A 34 5.52 -12.05 -5.30
C LYS A 34 6.08 -10.77 -4.69
N MET A 35 6.48 -10.84 -3.44
CA MET A 35 7.35 -9.84 -2.85
C MET A 35 8.73 -9.92 -3.51
N LEU A 36 9.25 -8.77 -3.92
CA LEU A 36 10.61 -8.67 -4.45
C LEU A 36 11.60 -8.51 -3.30
N VAL A 37 12.74 -9.18 -3.41
CA VAL A 37 13.88 -9.06 -2.49
C VAL A 37 15.11 -8.66 -3.30
N PRO A 38 15.23 -7.38 -3.73
CA PRO A 38 16.32 -6.95 -4.61
C PRO A 38 17.69 -7.01 -3.95
N ARG A 39 17.73 -6.98 -2.61
CA ARG A 39 18.94 -7.16 -1.77
C ARG A 39 18.55 -7.84 -0.46
N PRO A 40 19.49 -8.51 0.25
CA PRO A 40 19.23 -9.03 1.59
C PRO A 40 18.66 -7.94 2.51
N GLY A 41 17.56 -8.22 3.19
CA GLY A 41 16.87 -7.29 4.09
C GLY A 41 16.02 -6.20 3.41
N TRP A 42 15.88 -6.23 2.08
CA TRP A 42 14.98 -5.35 1.34
C TRP A 42 13.73 -6.10 0.95
N ALA A 43 12.60 -5.41 0.96
CA ALA A 43 11.31 -5.96 0.55
C ALA A 43 10.48 -4.92 -0.20
N GLU A 44 10.08 -5.25 -1.42
CA GLU A 44 9.42 -4.32 -2.33
C GLU A 44 8.25 -4.97 -3.05
N HIS A 45 7.28 -4.13 -3.46
CA HIS A 45 6.28 -4.45 -4.47
C HIS A 45 6.34 -3.45 -5.62
N ARG A 46 5.90 -3.89 -6.80
CA ARG A 46 5.67 -3.05 -7.97
C ARG A 46 4.26 -2.47 -7.89
N PRO A 47 4.10 -1.16 -7.65
CA PRO A 47 2.77 -0.58 -7.39
C PRO A 47 1.77 -0.78 -8.53
N GLU A 48 2.24 -0.70 -9.77
CA GLU A 48 1.38 -0.86 -10.94
C GLU A 48 0.98 -2.34 -11.14
N GLU A 49 1.94 -3.27 -11.04
CA GLU A 49 1.71 -4.69 -11.32
C GLU A 49 1.06 -5.41 -10.15
N ASP A 50 1.61 -5.24 -8.93
CA ASP A 50 1.23 -6.03 -7.77
C ASP A 50 0.05 -5.41 -6.99
N TRP A 51 -0.22 -4.09 -7.16
CA TRP A 51 -1.34 -3.43 -6.48
C TRP A 51 -2.46 -3.05 -7.45
N TRP A 52 -2.18 -2.16 -8.43
CA TRP A 52 -3.23 -1.65 -9.32
C TRP A 52 -3.76 -2.70 -10.29
N ASN A 53 -2.86 -3.42 -10.99
CA ASN A 53 -3.30 -4.46 -11.92
C ASN A 53 -3.97 -5.64 -11.22
N ASP A 54 -3.54 -5.97 -9.99
CA ASP A 54 -4.22 -7.00 -9.18
C ASP A 54 -5.61 -6.52 -8.76
N PHE A 55 -5.74 -5.27 -8.30
CA PHE A 55 -7.04 -4.67 -7.98
C PHE A 55 -7.99 -4.74 -9.18
N CYS A 56 -7.54 -4.31 -10.35
CA CYS A 56 -8.33 -4.36 -11.58
C CYS A 56 -8.68 -5.79 -12.00
N PHE A 57 -7.76 -6.73 -11.88
CA PHE A 57 -7.99 -8.14 -12.20
C PHE A 57 -9.07 -8.74 -11.30
N ILE A 58 -8.95 -8.55 -9.98
CA ILE A 58 -9.91 -9.05 -9.00
C ILE A 58 -11.30 -8.46 -9.25
N SER A 59 -11.40 -7.14 -9.43
CA SER A 59 -12.68 -6.47 -9.72
C SER A 59 -13.37 -7.05 -10.96
N LYS A 60 -12.63 -7.21 -12.05
CA LYS A 60 -13.16 -7.76 -13.31
C LYS A 60 -13.56 -9.23 -13.17
N THR A 61 -12.79 -10.02 -12.43
CA THR A 61 -13.08 -11.45 -12.20
C THR A 61 -14.37 -11.58 -11.40
N ILE A 62 -14.52 -10.86 -10.31
CA ILE A 62 -15.71 -10.86 -9.45
C ILE A 62 -16.97 -10.48 -10.25
N LEU A 63 -16.90 -9.40 -11.04
CA LEU A 63 -18.04 -8.95 -11.86
C LEU A 63 -18.42 -9.98 -12.92
N LYS A 64 -17.42 -10.56 -13.59
CA LYS A 64 -17.64 -11.60 -14.60
C LYS A 64 -18.27 -12.85 -14.02
N GLU A 65 -17.76 -13.35 -12.88
CA GLU A 65 -18.23 -14.60 -12.29
C GLU A 65 -19.60 -14.45 -11.61
N SER A 66 -19.88 -13.30 -11.01
CA SER A 66 -21.19 -13.02 -10.40
C SER A 66 -22.29 -12.73 -11.41
N GLY A 67 -21.96 -12.27 -12.61
CA GLY A 67 -22.91 -11.80 -13.62
C GLY A 67 -23.67 -10.53 -13.20
N ILE A 68 -23.24 -9.85 -12.13
CA ILE A 68 -23.90 -8.66 -11.61
C ILE A 68 -23.55 -7.46 -12.48
N ASN A 69 -24.56 -6.60 -12.75
CA ASN A 69 -24.33 -5.34 -13.45
C ASN A 69 -23.38 -4.45 -12.59
N PRO A 70 -22.26 -3.98 -13.14
CA PRO A 70 -21.35 -3.07 -12.43
C PRO A 70 -22.04 -1.85 -11.79
N GLU A 71 -23.11 -1.35 -12.39
CA GLU A 71 -23.90 -0.23 -11.86
C GLU A 71 -24.63 -0.56 -10.54
N ASP A 72 -24.81 -1.84 -10.23
CA ASP A 72 -25.38 -2.30 -8.97
C ASP A 72 -24.35 -2.32 -7.83
N VAL A 73 -23.05 -2.19 -8.12
CA VAL A 73 -22.00 -2.01 -7.12
C VAL A 73 -21.97 -0.55 -6.67
N LYS A 74 -22.44 -0.28 -5.46
CA LYS A 74 -22.65 1.08 -4.94
C LYS A 74 -21.45 1.63 -4.18
N ALA A 75 -20.55 0.76 -3.73
CA ALA A 75 -19.33 1.18 -3.04
C ALA A 75 -18.19 0.17 -3.29
N VAL A 76 -16.98 0.71 -3.30
CA VAL A 76 -15.74 -0.08 -3.32
C VAL A 76 -14.88 0.34 -2.12
N ALA A 77 -14.42 -0.62 -1.35
CA ALA A 77 -13.47 -0.40 -0.27
C ALA A 77 -12.14 -1.10 -0.58
N SER A 78 -11.05 -0.45 -0.28
CA SER A 78 -9.70 -1.01 -0.42
C SER A 78 -9.00 -1.08 0.92
N SER A 79 -8.44 -2.23 1.24
CA SER A 79 -7.41 -2.43 2.24
C SER A 79 -6.13 -2.86 1.54
N ALA A 80 -5.00 -2.52 2.10
CA ALA A 80 -3.73 -2.97 1.55
C ALA A 80 -2.67 -3.08 2.65
N ILE A 81 -1.52 -3.66 2.29
CA ILE A 81 -0.39 -3.90 3.17
C ILE A 81 -0.11 -2.65 4.01
N GLY A 82 -0.04 -2.83 5.34
CA GLY A 82 0.25 -1.78 6.33
C GLY A 82 1.50 -0.96 6.00
N PRO A 83 2.12 -0.23 6.89
CA PRO A 83 2.87 0.99 6.54
C PRO A 83 3.94 0.78 5.46
N CYS A 84 3.58 1.08 4.20
CA CYS A 84 4.46 1.10 3.04
C CYS A 84 4.92 2.53 2.74
N MET A 85 6.06 2.66 2.07
CA MET A 85 6.53 3.94 1.55
C MET A 85 6.56 3.89 0.03
N LEU A 86 5.73 4.69 -0.63
CA LEU A 86 5.70 4.87 -2.08
C LEU A 86 5.84 6.35 -2.44
N PRO A 87 7.01 6.80 -2.93
CA PRO A 87 7.14 8.15 -3.47
C PRO A 87 6.50 8.24 -4.86
N VAL A 88 5.70 9.27 -5.06
CA VAL A 88 5.04 9.57 -6.34
C VAL A 88 5.36 11.00 -6.79
N ASN A 89 5.34 11.23 -8.10
CA ASN A 89 5.46 12.57 -8.68
C ASN A 89 4.13 13.35 -8.61
N SER A 90 4.12 14.58 -9.13
CA SER A 90 2.93 15.44 -9.16
C SER A 90 1.74 14.88 -9.96
N SER A 91 1.96 13.89 -10.81
CA SER A 91 0.91 13.17 -11.54
C SER A 91 0.48 11.86 -10.84
N GLY A 92 0.92 11.61 -9.60
CA GLY A 92 0.61 10.39 -8.87
C GLY A 92 1.33 9.13 -9.36
N ASN A 93 2.29 9.27 -10.29
CA ASN A 93 3.03 8.12 -10.80
C ASN A 93 4.15 7.71 -9.85
N PRO A 94 4.31 6.40 -9.57
CA PRO A 94 5.40 5.88 -8.76
C PRO A 94 6.78 6.25 -9.31
N LEU A 95 7.69 6.68 -8.43
CA LEU A 95 9.09 6.98 -8.77
C LEU A 95 10.03 5.80 -8.51
N MET A 96 9.56 4.82 -7.76
CA MET A 96 10.25 3.56 -7.47
C MET A 96 9.24 2.52 -6.99
N ASN A 97 9.71 1.30 -6.75
CA ASN A 97 8.90 0.28 -6.08
C ASN A 97 8.46 0.72 -4.68
N GLY A 98 7.30 0.24 -4.26
CA GLY A 98 6.82 0.45 -2.89
C GLY A 98 7.69 -0.32 -1.89
N VAL A 99 8.27 0.40 -0.92
CA VAL A 99 9.07 -0.19 0.17
C VAL A 99 8.11 -0.71 1.23
N LEU A 100 8.19 -2.01 1.52
CA LEU A 100 7.26 -2.66 2.41
C LEU A 100 7.55 -2.38 3.88
N TYR A 101 6.62 -2.79 4.74
CA TYR A 101 6.65 -2.62 6.19
C TYR A 101 7.80 -3.42 6.87
N GLY A 102 7.60 -3.94 8.06
CA GLY A 102 8.59 -4.53 8.96
C GLY A 102 9.56 -5.60 8.43
N VAL A 103 9.31 -6.16 7.24
CA VAL A 103 10.23 -7.08 6.58
C VAL A 103 11.38 -6.37 5.85
N ASP A 104 11.25 -5.05 5.60
CA ASP A 104 12.28 -4.23 4.97
C ASP A 104 13.11 -3.49 6.01
N ASN A 105 14.40 -3.81 6.09
CA ASN A 105 15.35 -3.28 7.07
C ASN A 105 16.29 -2.21 6.51
N ARG A 106 16.05 -1.70 5.27
CA ARG A 106 16.98 -0.74 4.63
C ARG A 106 17.25 0.53 5.43
N ALA A 107 16.31 0.95 6.27
CA ALA A 107 16.37 2.17 7.07
C ALA A 107 16.76 1.93 8.53
N GLU A 108 17.39 0.78 8.86
CA GLU A 108 17.77 0.46 10.25
C GLU A 108 18.73 1.51 10.87
N LYS A 109 19.63 2.06 10.06
CA LYS A 109 20.51 3.16 10.48
C LYS A 109 19.69 4.40 10.86
N GLU A 110 18.75 4.79 10.03
CA GLU A 110 17.87 5.94 10.23
C GLU A 110 16.95 5.75 11.45
N VAL A 111 16.50 4.51 11.72
CA VAL A 111 15.76 4.17 12.94
C VAL A 111 16.60 4.51 14.18
N ARG A 112 17.85 4.02 14.23
CA ARG A 112 18.76 4.29 15.37
C ARG A 112 19.07 5.78 15.52
N GLU A 113 19.40 6.48 14.44
CA GLU A 113 19.73 7.89 14.46
C GLU A 113 18.55 8.78 14.89
N LEU A 114 17.35 8.52 14.37
CA LEU A 114 16.15 9.27 14.76
C LEU A 114 15.76 8.99 16.21
N THR A 115 15.87 7.73 16.68
CA THR A 115 15.62 7.40 18.08
C THR A 115 16.59 8.12 19.00
N ALA A 116 17.89 8.16 18.66
CA ALA A 116 18.89 8.88 19.45
C ALA A 116 18.67 10.41 19.44
N ALA A 117 18.27 10.97 18.31
CA ALA A 117 18.09 12.43 18.17
C ALA A 117 16.81 12.94 18.83
N ILE A 118 15.72 12.18 18.78
CA ILE A 118 14.39 12.58 19.28
C ILE A 118 14.23 12.17 20.75
N GLY A 119 14.79 11.03 21.15
CA GLY A 119 14.59 10.39 22.44
C GLY A 119 13.43 9.38 22.43
N GLU A 120 13.70 8.18 22.92
CA GLU A 120 12.74 7.06 22.91
C GLU A 120 11.46 7.39 23.67
N ASP A 121 11.58 8.02 24.86
CA ASP A 121 10.43 8.39 25.69
C ASP A 121 9.48 9.36 24.95
N LEU A 122 10.04 10.33 24.20
CA LEU A 122 9.23 11.26 23.44
C LEU A 122 8.53 10.56 22.25
N ILE A 123 9.24 9.64 21.59
CA ILE A 123 8.67 8.83 20.50
C ILE A 123 7.51 8.00 21.03
N LEU A 124 7.72 7.25 22.12
CA LEU A 124 6.68 6.43 22.75
C LEU A 124 5.48 7.29 23.17
N LYS A 125 5.71 8.44 23.79
CA LYS A 125 4.64 9.36 24.19
C LYS A 125 3.82 9.90 23.01
N LYS A 126 4.46 10.17 21.87
CA LYS A 126 3.80 10.80 20.70
C LYS A 126 3.21 9.79 19.73
N CYS A 127 3.87 8.66 19.52
CA CYS A 127 3.54 7.68 18.50
C CYS A 127 2.88 6.41 19.08
N GLY A 128 2.94 6.20 20.39
CA GLY A 128 2.43 5.00 21.06
C GLY A 128 3.32 3.76 20.90
N ASN A 129 4.39 3.84 20.10
CA ASN A 129 5.34 2.75 19.87
C ASN A 129 6.73 3.29 19.54
N ALA A 130 7.76 2.45 19.70
CA ALA A 130 9.13 2.76 19.28
C ALA A 130 9.26 2.80 17.75
N LEU A 131 10.28 3.49 17.24
CA LEU A 131 10.64 3.42 15.83
C LEU A 131 11.23 2.02 15.53
N THR A 132 10.76 1.41 14.47
CA THR A 132 11.19 0.09 13.99
C THR A 132 11.24 0.06 12.47
N SER A 133 11.56 -1.11 11.90
CA SER A 133 11.44 -1.36 10.45
C SER A 133 10.01 -1.16 9.91
N GLN A 134 8.99 -1.11 10.77
CA GLN A 134 7.63 -0.77 10.37
C GLN A 134 7.40 0.75 10.21
N SER A 135 8.26 1.58 10.76
CA SER A 135 8.09 3.03 10.74
C SER A 135 8.42 3.61 9.37
N VAL A 136 7.51 4.41 8.81
CA VAL A 136 7.67 5.04 7.49
C VAL A 136 8.66 6.22 7.54
N GLY A 137 8.68 7.00 8.60
CA GLY A 137 9.56 8.17 8.75
C GLY A 137 11.05 7.86 8.52
N PRO A 138 11.64 6.83 9.17
CA PRO A 138 13.01 6.41 8.89
C PRO A 138 13.24 6.00 7.42
N LYS A 139 12.27 5.36 6.76
CA LYS A 139 12.36 5.00 5.33
C LYS A 139 12.36 6.23 4.43
N ILE A 140 11.59 7.26 4.77
CA ILE A 140 11.62 8.55 4.05
C ILE A 140 12.99 9.22 4.20
N LEU A 141 13.57 9.21 5.40
CA LEU A 141 14.91 9.75 5.63
C LEU A 141 15.98 8.97 4.85
N TRP A 142 15.88 7.63 4.86
CA TRP A 142 16.72 6.77 4.03
C TRP A 142 16.60 7.12 2.54
N PHE A 143 15.37 7.28 2.03
CA PHE A 143 15.07 7.63 0.65
C PHE A 143 15.69 8.99 0.27
N LYS A 144 15.52 10.00 1.10
CA LYS A 144 16.14 11.32 0.92
C LYS A 144 17.66 11.24 0.79
N ARG A 145 18.32 10.42 1.62
CA ARG A 145 19.78 10.29 1.65
C ARG A 145 20.35 9.47 0.52
N ASN A 146 19.67 8.39 0.15
CA ASN A 146 20.19 7.40 -0.80
C ASN A 146 19.68 7.59 -2.23
N CYS A 147 18.56 8.29 -2.40
CA CYS A 147 17.94 8.56 -3.70
C CYS A 147 17.60 10.06 -3.87
N PRO A 148 18.55 11.02 -3.65
CA PRO A 148 18.23 12.44 -3.60
C PRO A 148 17.56 12.97 -4.88
N LYS A 149 17.97 12.50 -6.05
CA LYS A 149 17.38 12.90 -7.35
C LYS A 149 15.91 12.45 -7.50
N LEU A 150 15.52 11.33 -6.91
CA LEU A 150 14.13 10.89 -6.89
C LEU A 150 13.34 11.62 -5.80
N TYR A 151 13.98 11.86 -4.66
CA TYR A 151 13.38 12.63 -3.57
C TYR A 151 12.99 14.05 -4.03
N GLU A 152 13.85 14.73 -4.79
CA GLU A 152 13.58 16.06 -5.38
C GLU A 152 12.37 16.07 -6.35
N LYS A 153 12.10 14.95 -7.02
CA LYS A 153 10.97 14.79 -7.94
C LYS A 153 9.68 14.32 -7.24
N THR A 154 9.76 14.01 -5.94
CA THR A 154 8.63 13.48 -5.18
C THR A 154 7.71 14.62 -4.77
N ASP A 155 6.43 14.48 -5.11
CA ASP A 155 5.37 15.37 -4.64
C ASP A 155 4.73 14.84 -3.36
N LYS A 156 4.44 13.52 -3.31
CA LYS A 156 3.79 12.86 -2.16
C LYS A 156 4.49 11.55 -1.83
N ILE A 157 4.34 11.14 -0.56
CA ILE A 157 4.64 9.78 -0.10
C ILE A 157 3.31 9.11 0.25
N LEU A 158 2.99 8.04 -0.45
CA LEU A 158 1.73 7.30 -0.28
C LEU A 158 1.96 5.98 0.43
N THR A 159 0.92 5.50 1.09
CA THR A 159 0.77 4.08 1.44
C THR A 159 0.19 3.31 0.25
N SER A 160 0.20 2.00 0.31
CA SER A 160 -0.45 1.16 -0.72
C SER A 160 -1.95 1.44 -0.84
N THR A 161 -2.66 1.61 0.30
CA THR A 161 -4.08 1.97 0.31
C THR A 161 -4.32 3.35 -0.32
N SER A 162 -3.54 4.38 0.07
CA SER A 162 -3.67 5.73 -0.48
C SER A 162 -3.38 5.76 -1.99
N PHE A 163 -2.44 4.93 -2.48
CA PHE A 163 -2.18 4.79 -3.91
C PHE A 163 -3.39 4.23 -4.67
N ILE A 164 -4.04 3.18 -4.14
CA ILE A 164 -5.25 2.62 -4.77
C ILE A 164 -6.39 3.65 -4.75
N VAL A 165 -6.61 4.35 -3.64
CA VAL A 165 -7.65 5.38 -3.56
C VAL A 165 -7.36 6.50 -4.56
N HIS A 166 -6.12 6.95 -4.67
CA HIS A 166 -5.74 7.94 -5.67
C HIS A 166 -6.01 7.46 -7.11
N ARG A 167 -5.67 6.21 -7.42
CA ARG A 167 -5.95 5.61 -8.75
C ARG A 167 -7.45 5.52 -9.07
N LEU A 168 -8.29 5.36 -8.06
CA LEU A 168 -9.76 5.27 -8.22
C LEU A 168 -10.43 6.64 -8.31
N THR A 169 -9.91 7.66 -7.65
CA THR A 169 -10.63 8.91 -7.38
C THR A 169 -9.89 10.17 -7.81
N ASP A 170 -8.62 10.06 -8.17
CA ASP A 170 -7.70 11.18 -8.43
C ASP A 170 -7.51 12.11 -7.20
N GLN A 171 -7.84 11.61 -5.99
CA GLN A 171 -7.71 12.35 -4.74
C GLN A 171 -6.62 11.73 -3.86
N TYR A 172 -5.89 12.56 -3.14
CA TYR A 172 -4.96 12.14 -2.10
C TYR A 172 -5.66 12.14 -0.74
N VAL A 173 -5.65 10.98 -0.07
CA VAL A 173 -6.26 10.75 1.25
C VAL A 173 -5.28 10.02 2.16
#